data_a9fdbb91ec93e1b18c732e200de8909a
#
_entry.id   a9fdbb91ec93e1b18c732e200de8909a
#
_cell.length_a   1.000
_cell.length_b   1.000
_cell.length_c   1.000
_cell.angle_alpha   90.00
_cell.angle_beta   90.00
_cell.angle_gamma   90.00
#
_symmetry.space_group_name_H-M   'P 1'
#
loop_
_entity.id
_entity.type
_entity.pdbx_description
1 polymer ?
#
loop_
_entity_poly.entity_id
_entity_poly.type
_entity_poly.pdbx_seq_one_letter_code
_entity_poly.pdbx_strand_id
1 'polypeptide(L)'
;MKLKTLILTGLAGIALTACTTAPKVQHLDLGVLQEVNNLDVYPTTTKNKAKLTKFDDKCVIEFTGNLETDKVVEQWSFKGLTLMTGGSATFAKDGTSTANNFDLYAPDVQKNFLSLRSNFHKDALAQCD
;
A
#
# COMPACT_ATOMS: atom_id res chain seq x y z
N MET A 1 -39.91 20.76 -31.36
CA MET A 1 -39.56 20.42 -31.02
C MET A 1 -39.02 19.90 -30.54
N LYS A 2 -39.03 20.02 -30.58
CA LYS A 2 -38.51 19.44 -30.01
C LYS A 2 -37.85 18.80 -29.51
N LEU A 3 -37.86 18.71 -29.60
CA LEU A 3 -37.28 17.94 -29.13
C LEU A 3 -36.59 17.51 -28.68
N LYS A 4 -36.91 17.75 -28.77
CA LYS A 4 -36.36 17.16 -28.36
C LYS A 4 -35.73 16.85 -27.63
N THR A 5 -36.01 17.17 -27.75
CA THR A 5 -35.52 16.75 -27.10
C THR A 5 -34.84 16.20 -26.41
N LEU A 6 -35.16 16.42 -26.58
CA LEU A 6 -34.70 15.84 -25.97
C LEU A 6 -33.87 15.28 -25.60
N ILE A 7 -33.85 15.39 -25.80
CA ILE A 7 -33.15 14.76 -25.52
C ILE A 7 -32.31 14.56 -24.91
N LEU A 8 -32.47 14.91 -24.90
CA LEU A 8 -31.82 14.65 -24.37
C LEU A 8 -31.30 14.19 -23.72
N THR A 9 -31.74 14.18 -23.76
CA THR A 9 -31.43 13.58 -23.14
C THR A 9 -30.73 12.95 -22.85
N GLY A 10 -30.75 13.03 -22.95
CA GLY A 10 -30.32 12.32 -22.65
C GLY A 10 -29.37 12.12 -22.34
N LEU A 11 -29.20 12.21 -22.17
CA LEU A 11 -28.43 11.81 -21.82
C LEU A 11 -27.73 11.64 -21.23
N ALA A 12 -27.99 11.89 -21.15
CA ALA A 12 -27.52 11.57 -20.54
C ALA A 12 -27.01 11.12 -20.05
N GLY A 13 -27.19 11.17 -20.05
CA GLY A 13 -26.96 10.52 -19.51
C GLY A 13 -26.23 10.15 -19.34
N ILE A 14 -26.18 10.19 -19.33
CA ILE A 14 -25.70 9.60 -19.05
C ILE A 14 -24.85 9.46 -18.69
N ALA A 15 -24.95 9.75 -18.71
CA ALA A 15 -24.38 9.42 -18.28
C ALA A 15 -23.86 9.30 -17.71
N LEU A 16 -24.04 9.46 -17.63
CA LEU A 16 -23.75 9.06 -16.97
C LEU A 16 -23.36 8.46 -16.60
N THR A 17 -23.52 8.37 -16.62
CA THR A 17 -23.34 7.48 -16.16
C THR A 17 -22.65 7.02 -16.06
N ALA A 18 -22.54 7.10 -16.08
CA ALA A 18 -21.96 6.47 -15.80
C ALA A 18 -21.34 6.32 -15.41
N CYS A 19 -21.30 6.35 -15.27
CA CYS A 19 -20.76 6.00 -14.76
C CYS A 19 -20.51 5.72 -14.14
N THR A 20 -20.53 5.78 -14.00
CA THR A 20 -20.50 5.36 -13.22
C THR A 20 -20.18 4.50 -12.84
N THR A 21 -20.10 4.05 -12.89
CA THR A 21 -19.77 3.21 -12.49
C THR A 21 -18.95 2.86 -11.97
N ALA A 22 -18.65 2.83 -11.99
CA ALA A 22 -17.90 2.53 -11.49
C ALA A 22 -17.18 2.77 -10.96
N PRO A 23 -17.11 3.09 -10.75
CA PRO A 23 -16.16 3.35 -10.23
C PRO A 23 -15.70 2.97 -9.29
N LYS A 24 -15.75 2.83 -9.28
CA LYS A 24 -15.36 2.31 -8.47
C LYS A 24 -14.36 2.55 -7.65
N VAL A 25 -14.55 2.91 -7.27
CA VAL A 25 -13.84 2.72 -6.08
C VAL A 25 -12.41 2.28 -6.26
N GLN A 26 -12.16 1.52 -7.24
CA GLN A 26 -10.80 1.11 -7.52
C GLN A 26 -9.87 2.28 -7.71
N HIS A 27 -10.39 3.46 -7.85
CA HIS A 27 -9.55 4.66 -7.87
C HIS A 27 -8.75 4.80 -6.60
N LEU A 28 -9.28 4.31 -5.51
CA LEU A 28 -8.62 4.42 -4.22
C LEU A 28 -7.40 3.52 -4.13
N ASP A 29 -7.34 2.53 -5.00
CA ASP A 29 -6.24 1.57 -5.03
C ASP A 29 -5.24 1.86 -6.11
N LEU A 30 -5.31 3.05 -6.70
CA LEU A 30 -4.39 3.42 -7.76
C LEU A 30 -2.96 3.37 -7.26
N GLY A 31 -2.12 2.63 -7.98
CA GLY A 31 -0.74 2.44 -7.59
C GLY A 31 -0.50 1.23 -6.72
N VAL A 32 -1.52 0.66 -6.10
CA VAL A 32 -1.35 -0.55 -5.30
C VAL A 32 -1.17 -1.74 -6.23
N LEU A 33 -0.06 -2.45 -6.05
CA LEU A 33 0.26 -3.62 -6.88
C LEU A 33 -0.21 -4.91 -6.23
N GLN A 34 -0.13 -5.00 -4.90
CA GLN A 34 -0.48 -6.23 -4.19
C GLN A 34 -0.63 -5.97 -2.70
N GLU A 35 -1.52 -6.72 -2.05
CA GLU A 35 -1.62 -6.81 -0.59
C GLU A 35 -1.44 -8.26 -0.18
N VAL A 36 -0.74 -8.46 0.93
CA VAL A 36 -0.50 -9.79 1.50
C VAL A 36 -0.83 -9.74 2.98
N ASN A 37 -1.51 -10.77 3.48
CA ASN A 37 -1.92 -10.86 4.88
C ASN A 37 -1.22 -12.03 5.56
N ASN A 38 -1.10 -11.95 6.88
CA ASN A 38 -0.61 -13.05 7.70
C ASN A 38 0.81 -13.47 7.31
N LEU A 39 1.69 -12.48 7.26
CA LEU A 39 3.07 -12.70 6.91
C LEU A 39 3.85 -13.22 8.11
N ASP A 40 4.82 -14.08 7.83
CA ASP A 40 5.79 -14.57 8.83
C ASP A 40 7.08 -13.76 8.66
N VAL A 41 7.10 -12.58 9.24
CA VAL A 41 8.23 -11.65 9.13
C VAL A 41 8.47 -11.01 10.49
N TYR A 42 9.66 -10.42 10.65
CA TYR A 42 9.99 -9.66 11.85
C TYR A 42 9.45 -8.21 11.71
N PRO A 43 8.88 -7.61 12.76
CA PRO A 43 8.64 -8.22 14.07
C PRO A 43 7.44 -9.17 14.04
N THR A 44 7.44 -10.15 14.95
CA THR A 44 6.32 -11.08 15.05
C THR A 44 5.09 -10.35 15.51
N THR A 45 4.05 -10.36 14.68
CA THR A 45 2.81 -9.63 14.92
C THR A 45 1.62 -10.52 14.55
N THR A 46 0.45 -10.12 15.05
CA THR A 46 -0.80 -10.79 14.67
C THR A 46 -1.59 -9.86 13.75
N LYS A 47 -2.45 -10.48 12.93
CA LYS A 47 -3.34 -9.73 12.01
C LYS A 47 -2.55 -8.74 11.18
N ASN A 48 -1.40 -9.18 10.70
CA ASN A 48 -0.54 -8.28 9.94
C ASN A 48 -0.89 -8.30 8.46
N LYS A 49 -0.47 -7.25 7.79
CA LYS A 49 -0.64 -7.14 6.36
C LYS A 49 0.42 -6.19 5.79
N ALA A 50 0.78 -6.43 4.55
CA ALA A 50 1.70 -5.57 3.83
C ALA A 50 1.10 -5.18 2.49
N LYS A 51 1.26 -3.93 2.12
CA LYS A 51 0.74 -3.37 0.89
C LYS A 51 1.90 -2.81 0.07
N LEU A 52 2.02 -3.28 -1.16
CA LEU A 52 3.03 -2.82 -2.11
C LEU A 52 2.40 -1.82 -3.05
N THR A 53 2.94 -0.60 -3.06
CA THR A 53 2.43 0.49 -3.89
C THR A 53 3.54 1.00 -4.79
N LYS A 54 3.20 1.26 -6.05
CA LYS A 54 4.15 1.84 -7.00
C LYS A 54 3.93 3.35 -7.09
N PHE A 55 5.02 4.09 -7.02
CA PHE A 55 5.07 5.53 -7.32
C PHE A 55 5.93 5.75 -8.55
N ASP A 56 6.10 6.99 -8.97
CA ASP A 56 6.80 7.30 -10.21
C ASP A 56 8.25 6.80 -10.21
N ASP A 57 8.93 6.95 -9.08
CA ASP A 57 10.37 6.70 -8.99
C ASP A 57 10.75 5.63 -7.98
N LYS A 58 9.76 4.97 -7.37
CA LYS A 58 10.03 3.99 -6.31
C LYS A 58 8.79 3.16 -6.03
N CYS A 59 8.97 2.11 -5.25
CA CYS A 59 7.87 1.39 -4.62
C CYS A 59 7.95 1.57 -3.11
N VAL A 60 6.81 1.40 -2.46
CA VAL A 60 6.71 1.46 -1.00
C VAL A 60 5.98 0.22 -0.51
N ILE A 61 6.54 -0.43 0.49
CA ILE A 61 5.83 -1.45 1.25
C ILE A 61 5.41 -0.83 2.57
N GLU A 62 4.12 -0.84 2.84
CA GLU A 62 3.58 -0.45 4.13
C GLU A 62 3.15 -1.71 4.87
N PHE A 63 3.77 -1.96 6.01
CA PHE A 63 3.48 -3.13 6.84
C PHE A 63 2.78 -2.66 8.11
N THR A 64 1.69 -3.32 8.47
CA THR A 64 0.96 -3.05 9.71
C THR A 64 0.74 -4.37 10.44
N GLY A 65 0.80 -4.31 11.76
CA GLY A 65 0.54 -5.50 12.56
C GLY A 65 0.29 -5.13 14.00
N ASN A 66 -0.24 -6.08 14.74
CA ASN A 66 -0.52 -5.90 16.16
C ASN A 66 0.57 -6.61 16.96
N LEU A 67 1.20 -5.86 17.84
CA LEU A 67 1.98 -6.40 18.93
C LEU A 67 1.02 -6.72 20.08
N GLU A 68 1.54 -7.17 21.19
CA GLU A 68 0.68 -7.62 22.28
C GLU A 68 -0.30 -6.52 22.73
N THR A 69 0.19 -5.31 22.91
CA THR A 69 -0.64 -4.19 23.35
C THR A 69 -0.60 -3.02 22.39
N ASP A 70 0.29 -3.03 21.43
CA ASP A 70 0.54 -1.89 20.56
C ASP A 70 0.30 -2.27 19.11
N LYS A 71 0.23 -1.25 18.26
CA LYS A 71 0.17 -1.42 16.81
C LYS A 71 1.45 -0.89 16.22
N VAL A 72 2.03 -1.64 15.28
CA VAL A 72 3.22 -1.18 14.57
C VAL A 72 2.87 -0.92 13.11
N VAL A 73 3.45 0.16 12.57
CA VAL A 73 3.36 0.49 11.15
C VAL A 73 4.79 0.71 10.66
N GLU A 74 5.15 0.04 9.58
CA GLU A 74 6.46 0.23 8.95
C GLU A 74 6.28 0.70 7.53
N GLN A 75 7.20 1.53 7.06
CA GLN A 75 7.24 1.93 5.66
C GLN A 75 8.65 1.71 5.13
N TRP A 76 8.72 1.09 3.96
CA TRP A 76 9.97 0.75 3.29
C TRP A 76 9.86 1.24 1.86
N SER A 77 10.67 2.22 1.47
CA SER A 77 10.71 2.64 0.08
C SER A 77 11.96 2.10 -0.60
N PHE A 78 11.79 1.64 -1.84
CA PHE A 78 12.86 0.93 -2.51
C PHE A 78 12.69 1.00 -4.02
N LYS A 79 13.76 0.64 -4.72
CA LYS A 79 13.76 0.44 -6.17
C LYS A 79 14.59 -0.82 -6.43
N GLY A 80 13.96 -1.82 -7.08
CA GLY A 80 14.60 -3.12 -7.26
C GLY A 80 14.95 -3.77 -5.94
N LEU A 81 16.24 -3.96 -5.70
CA LEU A 81 16.74 -4.51 -4.45
C LEU A 81 17.37 -3.45 -3.55
N THR A 82 17.29 -2.19 -3.95
CA THR A 82 17.92 -1.10 -3.22
C THR A 82 16.92 -0.41 -2.31
N LEU A 83 17.15 -0.52 -1.01
CA LEU A 83 16.35 0.16 -0.01
C LEU A 83 16.73 1.63 0.02
N MET A 84 15.75 2.52 -0.09
CA MET A 84 15.96 3.97 -0.16
C MET A 84 15.67 4.64 1.17
N THR A 85 14.57 4.26 1.82
CA THR A 85 14.21 4.74 3.16
C THR A 85 13.49 3.62 3.91
N GLY A 86 13.48 3.73 5.22
CA GLY A 86 12.72 2.80 6.04
C GLY A 86 12.57 3.33 7.45
N GLY A 87 11.44 3.01 8.06
CA GLY A 87 11.18 3.41 9.41
C GLY A 87 9.92 2.75 9.95
N SER A 88 9.70 2.92 11.23
CA SER A 88 8.54 2.35 11.91
C SER A 88 7.95 3.36 12.88
N ALA A 89 6.67 3.17 13.17
CA ALA A 89 5.98 3.86 14.24
C ALA A 89 5.20 2.84 15.05
N THR A 90 5.23 2.99 16.36
CA THR A 90 4.49 2.13 17.28
C THR A 90 3.47 2.98 18.00
N PHE A 91 2.23 2.53 18.03
CA PHE A 91 1.11 3.25 18.62
C PHE A 91 0.59 2.46 19.82
N ALA A 92 0.69 3.06 21.00
CA ALA A 92 0.20 2.44 22.23
C ALA A 92 -1.27 2.74 22.44
N LYS A 93 -1.93 1.94 23.27
CA LYS A 93 -3.35 2.12 23.55
C LYS A 93 -3.67 3.44 24.24
N ASP A 94 -2.72 3.99 24.96
CA ASP A 94 -2.90 5.27 25.67
C ASP A 94 -2.78 6.48 24.76
N GLY A 95 -2.58 6.26 23.46
CA GLY A 95 -2.47 7.33 22.48
C GLY A 95 -1.05 7.81 22.23
N THR A 96 -0.07 7.32 22.97
CA THR A 96 1.32 7.69 22.71
C THR A 96 1.84 6.96 21.48
N SER A 97 2.80 7.56 20.79
CA SER A 97 3.43 6.95 19.64
C SER A 97 4.93 7.20 19.68
N THR A 98 5.67 6.28 19.08
CA THR A 98 7.12 6.35 18.97
C THR A 98 7.49 6.07 17.51
N ALA A 99 8.31 6.93 16.92
CA ALA A 99 8.78 6.76 15.55
C ALA A 99 10.28 6.51 15.53
N ASN A 100 10.72 5.73 14.57
CA ASN A 100 12.11 5.32 14.48
C ASN A 100 12.50 5.14 13.01
N ASN A 101 13.63 5.74 12.60
CA ASN A 101 14.21 5.51 11.28
C ASN A 101 15.17 4.34 11.36
N PHE A 102 15.12 3.47 10.33
CA PHE A 102 16.03 2.34 10.27
C PHE A 102 17.40 2.77 9.78
N ASP A 103 18.43 2.11 10.30
CA ASP A 103 19.77 2.22 9.71
C ASP A 103 19.80 1.35 8.45
N LEU A 104 19.74 2.00 7.28
CA LEU A 104 19.59 1.31 6.01
C LEU A 104 20.75 0.37 5.67
N TYR A 105 21.91 0.60 6.26
CA TYR A 105 23.10 -0.22 6.00
C TYR A 105 23.29 -1.34 7.00
N ALA A 106 22.47 -1.41 8.03
CA ALA A 106 22.57 -2.48 9.01
C ALA A 106 22.16 -3.81 8.38
N PRO A 107 22.94 -4.88 8.61
CA PRO A 107 22.63 -6.18 7.99
C PRO A 107 21.27 -6.73 8.36
N ASP A 108 20.82 -6.54 9.60
CA ASP A 108 19.50 -7.01 10.03
C ASP A 108 18.38 -6.24 9.35
N VAL A 109 18.54 -4.93 9.13
CA VAL A 109 17.57 -4.12 8.41
C VAL A 109 17.46 -4.58 6.96
N GLN A 110 18.60 -4.80 6.30
CA GLN A 110 18.62 -5.29 4.93
C GLN A 110 17.95 -6.67 4.83
N LYS A 111 18.24 -7.54 5.78
CA LYS A 111 17.65 -8.88 5.82
C LYS A 111 16.13 -8.81 6.00
N ASN A 112 15.66 -7.95 6.91
CA ASN A 112 14.24 -7.78 7.16
C ASN A 112 13.52 -7.22 5.93
N PHE A 113 14.14 -6.27 5.25
CA PHE A 113 13.60 -5.72 4.01
C PHE A 113 13.45 -6.82 2.94
N LEU A 114 14.49 -7.59 2.71
CA LEU A 114 14.45 -8.63 1.69
C LEU A 114 13.45 -9.74 2.06
N SER A 115 13.35 -10.07 3.33
CA SER A 115 12.37 -11.04 3.80
C SER A 115 10.93 -10.55 3.55
N LEU A 116 10.66 -9.30 3.90
CA LEU A 116 9.34 -8.71 3.67
C LEU A 116 9.02 -8.66 2.17
N ARG A 117 9.98 -8.18 1.38
CA ARG A 117 9.86 -8.07 -0.08
C ARG A 117 9.54 -9.42 -0.71
N SER A 118 10.10 -10.51 -0.21
CA SER A 118 9.95 -11.84 -0.80
C SER A 118 8.53 -12.40 -0.70
N ASN A 119 7.65 -11.75 0.06
CA ASN A 119 6.26 -12.18 0.19
C ASN A 119 5.40 -11.74 -0.99
N PHE A 120 5.91 -10.88 -1.86
CA PHE A 120 5.15 -10.39 -3.00
C PHE A 120 5.47 -11.18 -4.26
N HIS A 121 4.54 -11.21 -5.20
CA HIS A 121 4.71 -11.91 -6.48
C HIS A 121 5.80 -11.25 -7.32
N LYS A 122 6.50 -12.07 -8.08
CA LYS A 122 7.55 -11.58 -8.97
C LYS A 122 7.03 -10.55 -9.96
N ASP A 123 5.82 -10.76 -10.47
CA ASP A 123 5.25 -9.84 -11.46
C ASP A 123 4.99 -8.46 -10.85
N ALA A 124 4.52 -8.42 -9.61
CA ALA A 124 4.33 -7.16 -8.92
C ALA A 124 5.67 -6.49 -8.65
N LEU A 125 6.64 -7.24 -8.14
CA LEU A 125 7.97 -6.71 -7.84
C LEU A 125 8.72 -6.23 -9.07
N ALA A 126 8.47 -6.85 -10.24
CA ALA A 126 9.10 -6.42 -11.48
C ALA A 126 8.75 -4.99 -11.85
N GLN A 127 7.61 -4.49 -11.40
CA GLN A 127 7.22 -3.10 -11.63
C GLN A 127 7.98 -2.11 -10.75
N CYS A 128 8.77 -2.62 -9.81
CA CYS A 128 9.55 -1.80 -8.89
C CYS A 128 11.01 -1.68 -9.27
N ASP A 129 11.40 -2.17 -10.42
CA ASP A 129 12.78 -2.15 -10.90
C ASP A 129 13.21 -0.80 -11.47
#